data_2f68d8b3680d18df6d5b73b8feb32f62
#
_entry.id   2f68d8b3680d18df6d5b73b8feb32f62
#
_cell.length_a   1.000
_cell.length_b   1.000
_cell.length_c   1.000
_cell.angle_alpha   90.00
_cell.angle_beta   90.00
_cell.angle_gamma   90.00
#
_symmetry.space_group_name_H-M   'P 1'
#
loop_
_entity.id
_entity.type
_entity.pdbx_description
1 polymer ?
#
loop_
_entity_poly.entity_id
_entity_poly.type
_entity_poly.pdbx_seq_one_letter_code
_entity_poly.pdbx_strand_id
1 'polypeptide(L)'
;INDVRKIKSSLIEATRIYVDLVKQGVPLNIIDVGGGLAVDYTGNQNTEASSMNYTLQEYANDVVYYIQMVCDQSGVDHPDIYSESGRALVAHHGLLLIPVIGMNQRPAIHQIDDAEWEKCKSIPPLMELAGVLDELNEENLMESFHDAQQAVEMVQQLFNNGMLTLSGRALAEKLFWTVCG
;
A
#
# COMPACT_ATOMS: atom_id res chain seq x y z
N ILE A 1 -2.47 -5.14 -8.43
CA ILE A 1 -2.24 -3.68 -8.51
C ILE A 1 -3.59 -2.98 -8.45
N ASN A 2 -3.82 -2.16 -7.43
CA ASN A 2 -5.10 -1.50 -7.14
C ASN A 2 -5.18 -0.04 -7.65
N ASP A 3 -4.10 0.49 -8.20
CA ASP A 3 -3.99 1.85 -8.74
C ASP A 3 -3.65 1.81 -10.23
N VAL A 4 -4.54 2.31 -11.07
CA VAL A 4 -4.39 2.37 -12.53
C VAL A 4 -3.16 3.17 -12.97
N ARG A 5 -2.74 4.18 -12.21
CA ARG A 5 -1.56 4.99 -12.55
C ARG A 5 -0.27 4.18 -12.54
N LYS A 6 -0.15 3.20 -11.63
CA LYS A 6 0.99 2.27 -11.59
C LYS A 6 1.00 1.35 -12.80
N ILE A 7 -0.17 0.89 -13.24
CA ILE A 7 -0.33 0.08 -14.46
C ILE A 7 0.15 0.87 -15.68
N LYS A 8 -0.33 2.10 -15.85
CA LYS A 8 0.06 2.99 -16.97
C LYS A 8 1.57 3.21 -17.05
N SER A 9 2.20 3.50 -15.92
CA SER A 9 3.65 3.69 -15.84
C SER A 9 4.42 2.42 -16.25
N SER A 10 4.01 1.26 -15.74
CA SER A 10 4.65 -0.03 -16.05
C SER A 10 4.50 -0.42 -17.53
N LEU A 11 3.33 -0.14 -18.13
CA LEU A 11 3.09 -0.41 -19.56
C LEU A 11 4.02 0.40 -20.45
N ILE A 12 4.19 1.69 -20.15
CA ILE A 12 5.11 2.55 -20.91
C ILE A 12 6.54 2.02 -20.82
N GLU A 13 7.00 1.68 -19.62
CA GLU A 13 8.35 1.14 -19.40
C GLU A 13 8.57 -0.18 -20.14
N ALA A 14 7.68 -1.14 -19.96
CA ALA A 14 7.77 -2.45 -20.61
C ALA A 14 7.75 -2.34 -22.14
N THR A 15 6.88 -1.45 -22.69
CA THR A 15 6.81 -1.26 -24.14
C THR A 15 8.06 -0.57 -24.68
N ARG A 16 8.69 0.34 -23.94
CA ARG A 16 9.98 0.92 -24.36
C ARG A 16 11.08 -0.13 -24.43
N ILE A 17 11.14 -1.05 -23.46
CA ILE A 17 12.08 -2.18 -23.49
C ILE A 17 11.81 -3.05 -24.71
N TYR A 18 10.55 -3.40 -24.98
CA TYR A 18 10.15 -4.18 -26.17
C TYR A 18 10.64 -3.48 -27.46
N VAL A 19 10.33 -2.21 -27.63
CA VAL A 19 10.72 -1.41 -28.80
C VAL A 19 12.24 -1.41 -29.01
N ASP A 20 13.01 -1.19 -27.94
CA ASP A 20 14.47 -1.14 -28.04
C ASP A 20 15.07 -2.52 -28.39
N LEU A 21 14.49 -3.61 -27.86
CA LEU A 21 14.91 -4.96 -28.24
C LEU A 21 14.60 -5.28 -29.71
N VAL A 22 13.40 -4.93 -30.19
CA VAL A 22 13.03 -5.10 -31.60
C VAL A 22 13.97 -4.31 -32.51
N LYS A 23 14.29 -3.05 -32.18
CA LYS A 23 15.24 -2.24 -32.95
C LYS A 23 16.66 -2.80 -32.97
N GLN A 24 17.04 -3.57 -31.95
CA GLN A 24 18.30 -4.30 -31.90
C GLN A 24 18.28 -5.62 -32.72
N GLY A 25 17.14 -5.94 -33.34
CA GLY A 25 16.98 -7.15 -34.18
C GLY A 25 16.52 -8.40 -33.43
N VAL A 26 16.06 -8.25 -32.17
CA VAL A 26 15.46 -9.39 -31.44
C VAL A 26 14.06 -9.67 -32.04
N PRO A 27 13.76 -10.90 -32.46
CA PRO A 27 12.50 -11.23 -33.12
C PRO A 27 11.35 -11.39 -32.14
N LEU A 28 10.94 -10.27 -31.51
CA LEU A 28 9.81 -10.21 -30.58
C LEU A 28 8.55 -9.75 -31.32
N ASN A 29 7.43 -10.39 -31.01
CA ASN A 29 6.11 -10.03 -31.51
C ASN A 29 5.01 -10.17 -30.45
N ILE A 30 5.36 -10.45 -29.20
CA ILE A 30 4.43 -10.65 -28.08
C ILE A 30 4.90 -9.81 -26.90
N ILE A 31 3.96 -9.17 -26.23
CA ILE A 31 4.12 -8.63 -24.87
C ILE A 31 3.13 -9.34 -23.95
N ASP A 32 3.62 -10.02 -22.93
CA ASP A 32 2.80 -10.46 -21.82
C ASP A 32 2.81 -9.36 -20.75
N VAL A 33 1.65 -8.75 -20.51
CA VAL A 33 1.49 -7.71 -19.52
C VAL A 33 1.32 -8.26 -18.10
N GLY A 34 1.44 -9.57 -17.95
CA GLY A 34 1.33 -10.28 -16.69
C GLY A 34 -0.09 -10.29 -16.14
N GLY A 35 -0.16 -10.46 -14.82
CA GLY A 35 -1.41 -10.52 -14.07
C GLY A 35 -1.45 -9.52 -12.92
N GLY A 36 -2.10 -9.92 -11.84
CA GLY A 36 -2.15 -9.13 -10.62
C GLY A 36 -3.14 -7.97 -10.67
N LEU A 37 -4.15 -8.04 -11.55
CA LEU A 37 -5.29 -7.13 -11.45
C LEU A 37 -5.92 -7.26 -10.07
N ALA A 38 -6.24 -6.12 -9.47
CA ALA A 38 -7.00 -6.10 -8.25
C ALA A 38 -8.46 -6.50 -8.50
N VAL A 39 -9.15 -6.84 -7.43
CA VAL A 39 -10.60 -7.08 -7.44
C VAL A 39 -11.21 -6.21 -6.37
N ASP A 40 -12.28 -5.52 -6.71
CA ASP A 40 -13.02 -4.70 -5.77
C ASP A 40 -13.95 -5.57 -4.92
N TYR A 41 -13.41 -6.13 -3.84
CA TYR A 41 -14.18 -6.97 -2.91
C TYR A 41 -15.11 -6.17 -2.01
N THR A 42 -14.82 -4.88 -1.80
CA THR A 42 -15.58 -4.01 -0.90
C THR A 42 -16.64 -3.18 -1.62
N GLY A 43 -16.53 -3.03 -2.94
CA GLY A 43 -17.41 -2.15 -3.73
C GLY A 43 -17.07 -0.66 -3.62
N ASN A 44 -15.96 -0.30 -2.98
CA ASN A 44 -15.59 1.09 -2.69
C ASN A 44 -14.92 1.81 -3.88
N GLN A 45 -14.42 1.08 -4.86
CA GLN A 45 -13.73 1.58 -6.05
C GLN A 45 -12.60 2.58 -5.72
N ASN A 46 -11.74 2.21 -4.78
CA ASN A 46 -10.62 3.03 -4.30
C ASN A 46 -9.27 2.29 -4.35
N THR A 47 -8.21 2.89 -3.80
CA THR A 47 -6.86 2.32 -3.81
C THR A 47 -6.53 1.44 -2.60
N GLU A 48 -7.51 1.06 -1.79
CA GLU A 48 -7.31 0.13 -0.68
C GLU A 48 -6.92 -1.28 -1.16
N ALA A 49 -6.32 -2.06 -0.26
CA ALA A 49 -5.78 -3.38 -0.58
C ALA A 49 -6.84 -4.39 -1.09
N SER A 50 -8.10 -4.23 -0.66
CA SER A 50 -9.24 -5.07 -1.04
C SER A 50 -10.15 -4.43 -2.10
N SER A 51 -9.69 -3.38 -2.76
CA SER A 51 -10.41 -2.64 -3.80
C SER A 51 -9.51 -2.32 -5.00
N MET A 52 -10.07 -1.64 -6.00
CA MET A 52 -9.34 -1.08 -7.14
C MET A 52 -10.02 0.20 -7.61
N ASN A 53 -9.24 1.15 -8.13
CA ASN A 53 -9.74 2.43 -8.61
C ASN A 53 -9.98 2.46 -10.13
N TYR A 54 -10.13 1.30 -10.78
CA TYR A 54 -10.34 1.17 -12.22
C TYR A 54 -11.31 0.04 -12.56
N THR A 55 -11.88 0.08 -13.74
CA THR A 55 -12.70 -1.02 -14.30
C THR A 55 -11.83 -1.92 -15.19
N LEU A 56 -12.31 -3.15 -15.47
CA LEU A 56 -11.66 -4.04 -16.44
C LEU A 56 -11.61 -3.41 -17.83
N GLN A 57 -12.64 -2.64 -18.21
CA GLN A 57 -12.66 -1.94 -19.49
C GLN A 57 -11.60 -0.83 -19.55
N GLU A 58 -11.44 -0.06 -18.47
CA GLU A 58 -10.39 0.96 -18.38
C GLU A 58 -9.01 0.32 -18.47
N TYR A 59 -8.78 -0.76 -17.73
CA TYR A 59 -7.54 -1.52 -17.84
C TYR A 59 -7.24 -1.97 -19.27
N ALA A 60 -8.22 -2.58 -19.96
CA ALA A 60 -8.04 -3.06 -21.32
C ALA A 60 -7.75 -1.90 -22.29
N ASN A 61 -8.46 -0.78 -22.15
CA ASN A 61 -8.23 0.41 -22.95
C ASN A 61 -6.82 0.98 -22.74
N ASP A 62 -6.38 1.05 -21.48
CA ASP A 62 -5.04 1.54 -21.13
C ASP A 62 -3.93 0.63 -21.68
N VAL A 63 -4.08 -0.69 -21.54
CA VAL A 63 -3.11 -1.66 -22.08
C VAL A 63 -2.93 -1.45 -23.59
N VAL A 64 -4.00 -1.43 -24.33
CA VAL A 64 -3.94 -1.23 -25.80
C VAL A 64 -3.38 0.14 -26.14
N TYR A 65 -3.89 1.19 -25.53
CA TYR A 65 -3.51 2.56 -25.82
C TYR A 65 -2.03 2.83 -25.59
N TYR A 66 -1.48 2.46 -24.44
CA TYR A 66 -0.09 2.77 -24.11
C TYR A 66 0.90 1.95 -24.93
N ILE A 67 0.61 0.68 -25.22
CA ILE A 67 1.45 -0.15 -26.10
C ILE A 67 1.42 0.42 -27.52
N GLN A 68 0.25 0.70 -28.06
CA GLN A 68 0.10 1.30 -29.38
C GLN A 68 0.85 2.64 -29.48
N MET A 69 0.61 3.54 -28.53
CA MET A 69 1.23 4.87 -28.51
C MET A 69 2.77 4.79 -28.57
N VAL A 70 3.39 3.95 -27.77
CA VAL A 70 4.87 3.83 -27.73
C VAL A 70 5.41 3.18 -29.00
N CYS A 71 4.72 2.16 -29.54
CA CYS A 71 5.10 1.51 -30.80
C CYS A 71 4.99 2.49 -31.99
N ASP A 72 3.88 3.23 -32.10
CA ASP A 72 3.66 4.23 -33.17
C ASP A 72 4.71 5.34 -33.14
N GLN A 73 4.98 5.90 -31.95
CA GLN A 73 6.04 6.91 -31.78
C GLN A 73 7.42 6.40 -32.18
N SER A 74 7.65 5.12 -32.11
CA SER A 74 8.94 4.49 -32.35
C SER A 74 9.06 3.87 -33.74
N GLY A 75 7.97 3.80 -34.53
CA GLY A 75 7.91 3.16 -35.84
C GLY A 75 8.17 1.64 -35.79
N VAL A 76 7.66 0.98 -34.74
CA VAL A 76 7.77 -0.47 -34.53
C VAL A 76 6.37 -1.09 -34.63
N ASP A 77 6.29 -2.29 -35.23
CA ASP A 77 5.03 -3.03 -35.34
C ASP A 77 4.45 -3.34 -33.95
N HIS A 78 3.12 -3.32 -33.87
CA HIS A 78 2.42 -3.64 -32.63
C HIS A 78 2.56 -5.13 -32.29
N PRO A 79 2.85 -5.47 -31.01
CA PRO A 79 2.88 -6.87 -30.57
C PRO A 79 1.48 -7.44 -30.37
N ASP A 80 1.37 -8.76 -30.35
CA ASP A 80 0.27 -9.46 -29.71
C ASP A 80 0.36 -9.29 -28.19
N ILE A 81 -0.81 -9.08 -27.55
CA ILE A 81 -0.88 -8.82 -26.12
C ILE A 81 -1.45 -10.02 -25.39
N TYR A 82 -0.70 -10.56 -24.44
CA TYR A 82 -1.16 -11.59 -23.52
C TYR A 82 -1.33 -11.01 -22.13
N SER A 83 -2.28 -11.56 -21.37
CA SER A 83 -2.47 -11.22 -19.95
C SER A 83 -2.80 -12.44 -19.12
N GLU A 84 -2.32 -12.46 -17.88
CA GLU A 84 -2.52 -13.52 -16.89
C GLU A 84 -3.58 -13.14 -15.86
N SER A 85 -4.73 -12.66 -16.29
CA SER A 85 -5.78 -12.03 -15.46
C SER A 85 -6.69 -13.01 -14.72
N GLY A 86 -6.18 -14.17 -14.28
CA GLY A 86 -6.97 -15.26 -13.68
C GLY A 86 -7.83 -14.84 -12.52
N ARG A 87 -7.27 -14.07 -11.56
CA ARG A 87 -8.05 -13.58 -10.40
C ARG A 87 -9.24 -12.73 -10.83
N ALA A 88 -9.06 -11.81 -11.76
CA ALA A 88 -10.14 -10.94 -12.24
C ALA A 88 -11.29 -11.72 -12.89
N LEU A 89 -10.98 -12.86 -13.52
CA LEU A 89 -11.98 -13.72 -14.16
C LEU A 89 -12.77 -14.58 -13.18
N VAL A 90 -12.12 -15.08 -12.11
CA VAL A 90 -12.70 -16.12 -11.25
C VAL A 90 -12.95 -15.69 -9.80
N ALA A 91 -12.57 -14.47 -9.41
CA ALA A 91 -12.66 -14.02 -8.02
C ALA A 91 -14.05 -14.14 -7.40
N HIS A 92 -15.10 -13.94 -8.20
CA HIS A 92 -16.48 -13.94 -7.73
C HIS A 92 -17.22 -15.29 -7.90
N HIS A 93 -16.53 -16.36 -8.37
CA HIS A 93 -17.20 -17.63 -8.60
C HIS A 93 -17.44 -18.43 -7.31
N GLY A 94 -16.78 -18.08 -6.21
CA GLY A 94 -16.94 -18.72 -4.90
C GLY A 94 -16.97 -17.69 -3.79
N LEU A 95 -17.77 -17.98 -2.74
CA LEU A 95 -17.92 -17.17 -1.55
C LEU A 95 -17.79 -18.06 -0.32
N LEU A 96 -16.97 -17.63 0.65
CA LEU A 96 -16.87 -18.27 1.95
C LEU A 96 -17.47 -17.37 3.03
N LEU A 97 -18.54 -17.86 3.66
CA LEU A 97 -19.15 -17.21 4.84
C LEU A 97 -18.55 -17.80 6.10
N ILE A 98 -17.93 -16.97 6.91
CA ILE A 98 -17.30 -17.38 8.17
C ILE A 98 -17.95 -16.63 9.32
N PRO A 99 -18.51 -17.32 10.33
CA PRO A 99 -18.94 -16.65 11.56
C PRO A 99 -17.70 -16.17 12.33
N VAL A 100 -17.78 -14.98 12.89
CA VAL A 100 -16.77 -14.49 13.84
C VAL A 100 -16.96 -15.26 15.16
N ILE A 101 -16.01 -16.14 15.50
CA ILE A 101 -16.05 -16.97 16.70
C ILE A 101 -15.32 -16.36 17.90
N GLY A 102 -14.61 -15.26 17.67
CA GLY A 102 -13.86 -14.54 18.71
C GLY A 102 -12.97 -13.47 18.10
N MET A 103 -12.50 -12.57 18.91
CA MET A 103 -11.51 -11.58 18.54
C MET A 103 -10.43 -11.49 19.63
N ASN A 104 -9.20 -11.23 19.24
CA ASN A 104 -8.14 -10.87 20.16
C ASN A 104 -8.25 -9.36 20.44
N GLN A 105 -8.77 -9.02 21.61
CA GLN A 105 -8.71 -7.65 22.10
C GLN A 105 -7.46 -7.48 22.95
N ARG A 106 -6.70 -6.43 22.70
CA ARG A 106 -5.70 -6.02 23.68
C ARG A 106 -6.44 -5.42 24.89
N PRO A 107 -5.92 -5.65 26.13
CA PRO A 107 -6.52 -5.02 27.30
C PRO A 107 -6.55 -3.50 27.11
N ALA A 108 -7.64 -2.91 27.54
CA ALA A 108 -7.94 -1.51 27.38
C ALA A 108 -6.76 -0.62 27.83
N ILE A 109 -6.57 0.43 27.08
CA ILE A 109 -5.83 1.66 27.31
C ILE A 109 -5.06 1.67 28.65
N HIS A 110 -3.75 1.54 28.54
CA HIS A 110 -2.87 1.76 29.67
C HIS A 110 -2.90 3.28 30.02
N GLN A 111 -3.32 3.62 31.21
CA GLN A 111 -3.14 4.97 31.72
C GLN A 111 -1.64 5.28 31.71
N ILE A 112 -1.28 6.40 31.09
CA ILE A 112 0.08 6.92 31.07
C ILE A 112 0.20 7.77 32.32
N ASP A 113 1.14 7.44 33.19
CA ASP A 113 1.36 8.20 34.42
C ASP A 113 2.22 9.47 34.17
N ASP A 114 2.22 10.38 35.14
CA ASP A 114 2.97 11.65 35.04
C ASP A 114 4.46 11.44 34.81
N ALA A 115 5.06 10.37 35.35
CA ALA A 115 6.47 10.07 35.18
C ALA A 115 6.77 9.55 33.77
N GLU A 116 5.84 8.84 33.14
CA GLU A 116 5.91 8.42 31.74
C GLU A 116 5.74 9.62 30.82
N TRP A 117 4.82 10.55 31.12
CA TRP A 117 4.65 11.80 30.37
C TRP A 117 5.91 12.66 30.40
N GLU A 118 6.60 12.77 31.54
CA GLU A 118 7.86 13.50 31.62
C GLU A 118 8.98 12.86 30.78
N LYS A 119 9.01 11.53 30.68
CA LYS A 119 9.96 10.84 29.78
C LYS A 119 9.68 11.11 28.31
N CYS A 120 8.41 11.26 27.89
CA CYS A 120 8.06 11.61 26.51
C CYS A 120 8.70 12.92 26.07
N LYS A 121 8.74 13.92 26.95
CA LYS A 121 9.29 15.25 26.65
C LYS A 121 10.77 15.26 26.29
N SER A 122 11.52 14.23 26.68
CA SER A 122 12.97 14.15 26.46
C SER A 122 13.36 13.45 25.14
N ILE A 123 12.40 12.80 24.46
CA ILE A 123 12.67 11.97 23.28
C ILE A 123 11.70 12.40 22.17
N PRO A 124 12.18 13.06 21.09
CA PRO A 124 11.31 13.66 20.09
C PRO A 124 10.23 12.74 19.52
N PRO A 125 10.48 11.49 19.11
CA PRO A 125 9.41 10.62 18.61
C PRO A 125 8.39 10.21 19.68
N LEU A 126 8.77 10.16 20.97
CA LEU A 126 7.79 9.91 22.04
C LEU A 126 6.93 11.15 22.30
N MET A 127 7.50 12.34 22.16
CA MET A 127 6.75 13.59 22.26
C MET A 127 5.74 13.72 21.11
N GLU A 128 6.13 13.28 19.90
CA GLU A 128 5.23 13.23 18.74
C GLU A 128 4.06 12.27 18.98
N LEU A 129 4.32 11.05 19.45
CA LEU A 129 3.27 10.09 19.83
C LEU A 129 2.33 10.62 20.92
N ALA A 130 2.88 11.30 21.90
CA ALA A 130 2.09 11.93 22.95
C ALA A 130 1.20 13.05 22.40
N GLY A 131 1.72 13.87 21.48
CA GLY A 131 0.95 14.91 20.79
C GLY A 131 -0.18 14.34 19.94
N VAL A 132 0.08 13.26 19.20
CA VAL A 132 -0.97 12.56 18.44
C VAL A 132 -2.10 12.08 19.36
N LEU A 133 -1.76 11.56 20.54
CA LEU A 133 -2.78 11.11 21.51
C LEU A 133 -3.63 12.27 22.06
N ASP A 134 -3.01 13.43 22.31
CA ASP A 134 -3.70 14.61 22.84
C ASP A 134 -4.63 15.25 21.79
N GLU A 135 -4.27 15.17 20.50
CA GLU A 135 -5.02 15.77 19.39
C GLU A 135 -6.03 14.81 18.74
N LEU A 136 -6.05 13.54 19.14
CA LEU A 136 -6.88 12.50 18.57
C LEU A 136 -8.38 12.83 18.68
N ASN A 137 -9.08 12.79 17.54
CA ASN A 137 -10.52 12.99 17.45
C ASN A 137 -11.11 12.21 16.28
N GLU A 138 -12.44 12.17 16.15
CA GLU A 138 -13.13 11.39 15.11
C GLU A 138 -12.82 11.86 13.68
N GLU A 139 -12.39 13.11 13.47
CA GLU A 139 -12.16 13.67 12.15
C GLU A 139 -10.74 13.36 11.63
N ASN A 140 -9.77 13.11 12.53
CA ASN A 140 -8.37 12.90 12.18
C ASN A 140 -7.84 11.48 12.42
N LEU A 141 -8.70 10.49 12.63
CA LEU A 141 -8.31 9.11 12.98
C LEU A 141 -7.25 8.51 12.07
N MET A 142 -7.40 8.64 10.74
CA MET A 142 -6.46 8.05 9.77
C MET A 142 -5.12 8.78 9.75
N GLU A 143 -5.13 10.11 9.86
CA GLU A 143 -3.92 10.93 9.95
C GLU A 143 -3.16 10.59 11.24
N SER A 144 -3.83 10.62 12.37
CA SER A 144 -3.28 10.24 13.68
C SER A 144 -2.70 8.85 13.71
N PHE A 145 -3.34 7.87 13.06
CA PHE A 145 -2.81 6.52 12.95
C PHE A 145 -1.50 6.48 12.14
N HIS A 146 -1.43 7.18 11.00
CA HIS A 146 -0.21 7.23 10.19
C HIS A 146 0.94 7.94 10.90
N ASP A 147 0.65 9.03 11.60
CA ASP A 147 1.65 9.78 12.37
C ASP A 147 2.17 8.95 13.55
N ALA A 148 1.28 8.26 14.26
CA ALA A 148 1.66 7.33 15.31
C ALA A 148 2.52 6.17 14.78
N GLN A 149 2.20 5.61 13.62
CA GLN A 149 2.98 4.56 12.99
C GLN A 149 4.39 5.07 12.63
N GLN A 150 4.49 6.24 12.03
CA GLN A 150 5.78 6.85 11.68
C GLN A 150 6.64 7.09 12.92
N ALA A 151 6.06 7.62 13.99
CA ALA A 151 6.77 7.87 15.24
C ALA A 151 7.29 6.58 15.89
N VAL A 152 6.52 5.49 15.87
CA VAL A 152 6.97 4.17 16.35
C VAL A 152 8.11 3.63 15.50
N GLU A 153 8.09 3.78 14.19
CA GLU A 153 9.18 3.37 13.30
C GLU A 153 10.47 4.13 13.64
N MET A 154 10.39 5.44 13.90
CA MET A 154 11.54 6.23 14.34
C MET A 154 12.07 5.76 15.71
N VAL A 155 11.19 5.47 16.66
CA VAL A 155 11.58 4.90 17.97
C VAL A 155 12.32 3.57 17.79
N GLN A 156 11.85 2.71 16.90
CA GLN A 156 12.48 1.43 16.62
C GLN A 156 13.89 1.61 16.01
N GLN A 157 14.06 2.58 15.11
CA GLN A 157 15.37 2.90 14.55
C GLN A 157 16.32 3.41 15.62
N LEU A 158 15.89 4.30 16.52
CA LEU A 158 16.70 4.80 17.63
C LEU A 158 17.10 3.66 18.58
N PHE A 159 16.19 2.75 18.88
CA PHE A 159 16.48 1.58 19.70
C PHE A 159 17.49 0.66 19.02
N ASN A 160 17.33 0.34 17.75
CA ASN A 160 18.25 -0.52 16.98
C ASN A 160 19.66 0.09 16.89
N ASN A 161 19.76 1.42 16.88
CA ASN A 161 21.03 2.15 16.87
C ASN A 161 21.64 2.35 18.25
N GLY A 162 21.04 1.79 19.31
CA GLY A 162 21.51 1.94 20.69
C GLY A 162 21.31 3.33 21.31
N MET A 163 20.52 4.18 20.65
CA MET A 163 20.23 5.55 21.10
C MET A 163 19.02 5.64 22.05
N LEU A 164 18.28 4.56 22.19
CA LEU A 164 17.09 4.48 23.05
C LEU A 164 17.15 3.24 23.92
N THR A 165 16.65 3.37 25.15
CA THR A 165 16.56 2.25 26.10
C THR A 165 15.33 1.37 25.80
N LEU A 166 15.33 0.13 26.30
CA LEU A 166 14.18 -0.76 26.21
C LEU A 166 12.92 -0.16 26.87
N SER A 167 13.08 0.60 27.96
CA SER A 167 11.96 1.28 28.62
C SER A 167 11.37 2.40 27.75
N GLY A 168 12.19 3.11 26.98
CA GLY A 168 11.71 4.09 26.00
C GLY A 168 10.93 3.45 24.86
N ARG A 169 11.42 2.33 24.34
CA ARG A 169 10.72 1.55 23.33
C ARG A 169 9.37 1.01 23.83
N ALA A 170 9.36 0.46 25.05
CA ALA A 170 8.13 -0.07 25.66
C ALA A 170 7.07 1.05 25.87
N LEU A 171 7.54 2.26 26.23
CA LEU A 171 6.65 3.43 26.34
C LEU A 171 6.06 3.83 24.98
N ALA A 172 6.84 3.81 23.91
CA ALA A 172 6.33 4.06 22.57
C ALA A 172 5.25 3.06 22.14
N GLU A 173 5.46 1.77 22.40
CA GLU A 173 4.47 0.75 22.13
C GLU A 173 3.19 0.97 22.95
N LYS A 174 3.33 1.36 24.22
CA LYS A 174 2.21 1.69 25.09
C LYS A 174 1.39 2.87 24.54
N LEU A 175 2.05 3.97 24.17
CA LEU A 175 1.43 5.16 23.57
C LEU A 175 0.73 4.79 22.25
N PHE A 176 1.41 4.10 21.35
CA PHE A 176 0.83 3.68 20.07
C PHE A 176 -0.46 2.88 20.25
N TRP A 177 -0.44 1.89 21.15
CA TRP A 177 -1.65 1.10 21.40
C TRP A 177 -2.75 1.87 22.12
N THR A 178 -2.41 2.96 22.80
CA THR A 178 -3.39 3.88 23.37
C THR A 178 -4.04 4.75 22.28
N VAL A 179 -3.28 5.14 21.24
CA VAL A 179 -3.82 5.83 20.06
C VAL A 179 -4.75 4.89 19.24
N CYS A 180 -4.41 3.62 19.16
CA CYS A 180 -5.17 2.63 18.37
C CYS A 180 -6.41 2.04 19.06
N GLY A 181 -6.62 2.26 20.34
CA GLY A 181 -7.71 1.68 21.15
C GLY A 181 -8.82 2.59 21.46
#